data_5426bb333112c315c73061abbd971c8e
#
_entry.id   5426bb333112c315c73061abbd971c8e
#
_cell.length_a   1.000
_cell.length_b   1.000
_cell.length_c   1.000
_cell.angle_alpha   90.00
_cell.angle_beta   90.00
_cell.angle_gamma   90.00
#
_symmetry.space_group_name_H-M   'P 1'
#
loop_
_entity.id
_entity.type
_entity.pdbx_description
1 polymer ?
#
loop_
_entity_poly.entity_id
_entity_poly.type
_entity_poly.pdbx_seq_one_letter_code
_entity_poly.pdbx_strand_id
1 'polypeptide(L)'
;ISWMWFFGAVFLSQFPSLAKEVLHGDANVASLLLVVFSIGIGTGSLLCEMLSRRHVEIGLVPVGAIGMSVFAIDLYFASNGLPPSAVMGIGAFMGQAAHWRVMADLALLSLFAGLYSVPMYALIQLRSQPTHRARIIAANNILNALFMIGSSVIAGLLLKSGFTIPQIFLFTGMANAVVAAYIFLLVPEYLLRFVAWVLSHFVYRFRVAGDEHIPVQGAAVLVCNHVSFIDAVLLMAASPRPIRFLMDHRIFKVP
;
A
#
# COMPACT_ATOMS: atom_id res chain seq x y z
N ILE A 1 -9.39 -3.11 2.90
CA ILE A 1 -8.96 -2.02 3.80
C ILE A 1 -8.61 -2.56 5.18
N SER A 2 -9.46 -3.35 5.80
CA SER A 2 -9.26 -3.85 7.17
C SER A 2 -7.95 -4.62 7.36
N TRP A 3 -7.46 -5.30 6.32
CA TRP A 3 -6.13 -5.93 6.33
C TRP A 3 -5.00 -4.90 6.53
N MET A 4 -5.10 -3.73 5.92
CA MET A 4 -4.11 -2.65 6.12
C MET A 4 -4.08 -2.20 7.59
N TRP A 5 -5.25 -2.14 8.25
CA TRP A 5 -5.33 -1.81 9.68
C TRP A 5 -4.73 -2.92 10.55
N PHE A 6 -4.93 -4.19 10.19
CA PHE A 6 -4.22 -5.30 10.82
C PHE A 6 -2.71 -5.11 10.71
N PHE A 7 -2.22 -4.90 9.48
CA PHE A 7 -0.81 -4.69 9.19
C PHE A 7 -0.23 -3.50 9.99
N GLY A 8 -0.83 -2.33 9.90
CA GLY A 8 -0.38 -1.14 10.63
C GLY A 8 -0.38 -1.31 12.14
N ALA A 9 -1.39 -1.98 12.70
CA ALA A 9 -1.50 -2.22 14.14
C ALA A 9 -0.40 -3.16 14.67
N VAL A 10 0.03 -4.18 13.88
CA VAL A 10 1.20 -5.00 14.24
C VAL A 10 2.41 -4.12 14.44
N PHE A 11 2.74 -3.27 13.46
CA PHE A 11 3.93 -2.41 13.53
C PHE A 11 3.84 -1.41 14.68
N LEU A 12 2.74 -0.66 14.77
CA LEU A 12 2.55 0.36 15.80
C LEU A 12 2.62 -0.21 17.23
N SER A 13 2.07 -1.41 17.45
CA SER A 13 2.10 -2.05 18.77
C SER A 13 3.51 -2.52 19.16
N GLN A 14 4.37 -2.80 18.18
CA GLN A 14 5.72 -3.31 18.44
C GLN A 14 6.81 -2.23 18.47
N PHE A 15 6.55 -0.98 18.09
CA PHE A 15 7.57 0.07 18.07
C PHE A 15 8.24 0.32 19.42
N PRO A 16 7.54 0.37 20.57
CA PRO A 16 8.20 0.52 21.86
C PRO A 16 9.18 -0.64 22.17
N SER A 17 8.74 -1.85 21.92
CA SER A 17 9.57 -3.05 22.13
C SER A 17 10.70 -3.13 21.10
N LEU A 18 10.46 -2.80 19.83
CA LEU A 18 11.50 -2.72 18.81
C LEU A 18 12.61 -1.73 19.22
N ALA A 19 12.21 -0.53 19.64
CA ALA A 19 13.17 0.47 20.06
C ALA A 19 14.01 -0.01 21.24
N LYS A 20 13.38 -0.59 22.27
CA LYS A 20 14.04 -0.99 23.50
C LYS A 20 14.85 -2.29 23.38
N GLU A 21 14.24 -3.33 22.82
CA GLU A 21 14.77 -4.70 22.88
C GLU A 21 15.68 -5.05 21.70
N VAL A 22 15.43 -4.43 20.53
CA VAL A 22 16.17 -4.73 19.29
C VAL A 22 17.16 -3.62 18.95
N LEU A 23 16.72 -2.37 19.05
CA LEU A 23 17.54 -1.22 18.66
C LEU A 23 18.30 -0.58 19.84
N HIS A 24 18.08 -1.07 21.06
CA HIS A 24 18.68 -0.56 22.30
C HIS A 24 18.51 0.96 22.47
N GLY A 25 17.39 1.51 21.97
CA GLY A 25 17.03 2.91 22.09
C GLY A 25 16.18 3.20 23.35
N ASP A 26 16.21 4.43 23.80
CA ASP A 26 15.35 4.92 24.87
C ASP A 26 13.90 5.22 24.37
N ALA A 27 13.07 5.77 25.26
CA ALA A 27 11.68 6.14 24.92
C ALA A 27 11.60 7.23 23.82
N ASN A 28 12.65 8.06 23.70
CA ASN A 28 12.69 9.08 22.64
C ASN A 28 12.95 8.46 21.28
N VAL A 29 13.74 7.38 21.21
CA VAL A 29 13.93 6.59 19.98
C VAL A 29 12.60 5.93 19.56
N ALA A 30 11.83 5.37 20.49
CA ALA A 30 10.50 4.84 20.18
C ALA A 30 9.58 5.95 19.59
N SER A 31 9.63 7.15 20.17
CA SER A 31 8.89 8.30 19.65
C SER A 31 9.38 8.72 18.25
N LEU A 32 10.70 8.67 18.01
CA LEU A 32 11.28 8.93 16.69
C LEU A 32 10.74 7.96 15.63
N LEU A 33 10.68 6.66 15.94
CA LEU A 33 10.12 5.66 15.01
C LEU A 33 8.66 5.97 14.66
N LEU A 34 7.85 6.37 15.66
CA LEU A 34 6.46 6.80 15.43
C LEU A 34 6.36 8.04 14.54
N VAL A 35 7.24 9.02 14.75
CA VAL A 35 7.29 10.24 13.93
C VAL A 35 7.67 9.90 12.49
N VAL A 36 8.71 9.10 12.28
CA VAL A 36 9.15 8.66 10.95
C VAL A 36 7.99 7.93 10.22
N PHE A 37 7.32 7.02 10.91
CA PHE A 37 6.18 6.30 10.36
C PHE A 37 5.00 7.23 10.00
N SER A 38 4.70 8.21 10.86
CA SER A 38 3.62 9.18 10.64
C SER A 38 3.91 10.09 9.44
N ILE A 39 5.15 10.58 9.34
CA ILE A 39 5.61 11.39 8.20
C ILE A 39 5.52 10.58 6.91
N GLY A 40 5.94 9.31 6.94
CA GLY A 40 5.83 8.43 5.79
C GLY A 40 4.39 8.27 5.29
N ILE A 41 3.43 7.98 6.18
CA ILE A 41 2.00 7.89 5.78
C ILE A 41 1.50 9.21 5.19
N GLY A 42 1.81 10.34 5.83
CA GLY A 42 1.42 11.67 5.35
C GLY A 42 1.99 11.95 3.95
N THR A 43 3.28 11.70 3.77
CA THR A 43 3.96 11.87 2.48
C THR A 43 3.38 10.95 1.41
N GLY A 44 3.13 9.67 1.74
CA GLY A 44 2.51 8.72 0.83
C GLY A 44 1.10 9.13 0.40
N SER A 45 0.33 9.69 1.33
CA SER A 45 -1.01 10.19 1.04
C SER A 45 -0.99 11.40 0.08
N LEU A 46 -0.07 12.35 0.30
CA LEU A 46 0.13 13.48 -0.60
C LEU A 46 0.65 13.04 -1.97
N LEU A 47 1.59 12.11 -2.00
CA LEU A 47 2.12 11.56 -3.24
C LEU A 47 1.02 10.84 -4.04
N CYS A 48 0.09 10.15 -3.37
CA CYS A 48 -1.05 9.54 -4.03
C CYS A 48 -1.90 10.57 -4.77
N GLU A 49 -2.18 11.73 -4.18
CA GLU A 49 -2.93 12.80 -4.82
C GLU A 49 -2.20 13.33 -6.08
N MET A 50 -0.90 13.53 -5.98
CA MET A 50 -0.07 13.99 -7.10
C MET A 50 -0.04 12.98 -8.27
N LEU A 51 0.13 11.69 -7.96
CA LEU A 51 0.22 10.63 -8.95
C LEU A 51 -1.13 10.29 -9.59
N SER A 52 -2.23 10.46 -8.85
CA SER A 52 -3.58 10.17 -9.33
C SER A 52 -4.21 11.28 -10.16
N ARG A 53 -3.55 12.42 -10.35
CA ARG A 53 -4.04 13.57 -11.13
C ARG A 53 -5.49 13.95 -10.77
N ARG A 54 -5.84 13.93 -9.49
CA ARG A 54 -7.18 14.22 -8.96
C ARG A 54 -8.27 13.22 -9.35
N HIS A 55 -7.91 12.02 -9.82
CA HIS A 55 -8.83 10.91 -10.06
C HIS A 55 -8.51 9.78 -9.09
N VAL A 56 -9.48 8.89 -8.84
CA VAL A 56 -9.22 7.72 -8.00
C VAL A 56 -8.48 6.67 -8.83
N GLU A 57 -7.14 6.67 -8.70
CA GLU A 57 -6.27 5.74 -9.43
C GLU A 57 -6.04 4.47 -8.62
N ILE A 58 -6.84 3.44 -8.90
CA ILE A 58 -6.74 2.14 -8.23
C ILE A 58 -5.46 1.36 -8.60
N GLY A 59 -4.78 1.74 -9.67
CA GLY A 59 -3.47 1.17 -10.06
C GLY A 59 -2.35 1.44 -9.04
N LEU A 60 -2.52 2.43 -8.16
CA LEU A 60 -1.59 2.70 -7.07
C LEU A 60 -1.70 1.70 -5.90
N VAL A 61 -2.82 0.99 -5.78
CA VAL A 61 -3.03 -0.02 -4.72
C VAL A 61 -2.01 -1.16 -4.80
N PRO A 62 -1.75 -1.79 -5.98
CA PRO A 62 -0.66 -2.75 -6.12
C PRO A 62 0.71 -2.19 -5.77
N VAL A 63 1.01 -0.96 -6.19
CA VAL A 63 2.28 -0.28 -5.84
C VAL A 63 2.44 -0.22 -4.33
N GLY A 64 1.40 0.27 -3.65
CA GLY A 64 1.36 0.35 -2.19
C GLY A 64 1.54 -1.01 -1.53
N ALA A 65 0.79 -2.02 -1.96
CA ALA A 65 0.85 -3.36 -1.37
C ALA A 65 2.21 -4.04 -1.56
N ILE A 66 2.82 -3.91 -2.74
CA ILE A 66 4.16 -4.44 -3.02
C ILE A 66 5.20 -3.73 -2.16
N GLY A 67 5.17 -2.39 -2.13
CA GLY A 67 6.11 -1.61 -1.32
C GLY A 67 6.00 -1.94 0.17
N MET A 68 4.78 -2.04 0.71
CA MET A 68 4.57 -2.48 2.10
C MET A 68 5.21 -3.84 2.37
N SER A 69 5.06 -4.82 1.47
CA SER A 69 5.65 -6.15 1.64
C SER A 69 7.18 -6.11 1.59
N VAL A 70 7.73 -5.41 0.58
CA VAL A 70 9.19 -5.33 0.37
C VAL A 70 9.86 -4.71 1.58
N PHE A 71 9.39 -3.54 2.04
CA PHE A 71 10.03 -2.83 3.16
C PHE A 71 9.73 -3.46 4.53
N ALA A 72 8.62 -4.19 4.69
CA ALA A 72 8.40 -4.99 5.88
C ALA A 72 9.36 -6.19 5.97
N ILE A 73 9.65 -6.82 4.83
CA ILE A 73 10.61 -7.91 4.74
C ILE A 73 12.04 -7.38 4.92
N ASP A 74 12.38 -6.24 4.29
CA ASP A 74 13.70 -5.63 4.43
C ASP A 74 13.96 -5.16 5.86
N LEU A 75 12.95 -4.65 6.55
CA LEU A 75 13.03 -4.27 7.97
C LEU A 75 13.43 -5.45 8.87
N TYR A 76 13.01 -6.68 8.54
CA TYR A 76 13.52 -7.87 9.23
C TYR A 76 15.03 -7.97 9.07
N PHE A 77 15.57 -7.86 7.85
CA PHE A 77 17.01 -7.95 7.62
C PHE A 77 17.78 -6.76 8.21
N ALA A 78 17.17 -5.59 8.24
CA ALA A 78 17.76 -4.39 8.83
C ALA A 78 17.84 -4.42 10.36
N SER A 79 16.88 -5.10 11.01
CA SER A 79 16.76 -5.12 12.47
C SER A 79 17.22 -6.46 13.11
N ASN A 80 17.32 -7.53 12.33
CA ASN A 80 17.68 -8.84 12.86
C ASN A 80 19.21 -8.98 13.00
N GLY A 81 19.66 -9.38 14.19
CA GLY A 81 21.07 -9.65 14.44
C GLY A 81 21.93 -8.40 14.67
N LEU A 82 21.34 -7.29 15.02
CA LEU A 82 22.08 -6.10 15.46
C LEU A 82 22.87 -6.43 16.74
N PRO A 83 24.14 -5.97 16.86
CA PRO A 83 24.94 -6.24 18.03
C PRO A 83 24.33 -5.56 19.26
N PRO A 84 24.40 -6.22 20.44
CA PRO A 84 23.96 -5.60 21.67
C PRO A 84 24.77 -4.33 21.95
N SER A 85 24.11 -3.30 22.39
CA SER A 85 24.70 -2.01 22.74
C SER A 85 24.13 -1.45 24.02
N ALA A 86 24.76 -0.46 24.60
CA ALA A 86 24.19 0.31 25.70
C ALA A 86 22.96 1.08 25.21
N VAL A 87 22.04 1.40 26.13
CA VAL A 87 20.85 2.19 25.80
C VAL A 87 21.25 3.55 25.22
N MET A 88 20.67 3.88 24.06
CA MET A 88 21.04 5.06 23.28
C MET A 88 19.88 6.05 23.23
N GLY A 89 20.19 7.33 23.39
CA GLY A 89 19.30 8.42 23.01
C GLY A 89 19.37 8.69 21.49
N ILE A 90 18.49 9.58 21.01
CA ILE A 90 18.32 9.89 19.56
C ILE A 90 19.67 10.25 18.91
N GLY A 91 20.53 11.08 19.54
CA GLY A 91 21.79 11.50 18.93
C GLY A 91 22.74 10.35 18.65
N ALA A 92 22.94 9.46 19.64
CA ALA A 92 23.77 8.26 19.47
C ALA A 92 23.14 7.26 18.49
N PHE A 93 21.83 7.10 18.51
CA PHE A 93 21.06 6.25 17.60
C PHE A 93 21.26 6.70 16.14
N MET A 94 21.12 7.99 15.87
CA MET A 94 21.31 8.57 14.54
C MET A 94 22.76 8.53 14.05
N GLY A 95 23.73 8.45 14.98
CA GLY A 95 25.15 8.31 14.65
C GLY A 95 25.53 6.94 14.07
N GLN A 96 24.68 5.94 14.17
CA GLN A 96 24.96 4.58 13.67
C GLN A 96 24.32 4.33 12.30
N ALA A 97 25.15 4.00 11.30
CA ALA A 97 24.69 3.78 9.92
C ALA A 97 23.64 2.66 9.78
N ALA A 98 23.72 1.61 10.61
CA ALA A 98 22.76 0.50 10.61
C ALA A 98 21.33 0.95 10.92
N HIS A 99 21.15 1.94 11.79
CA HIS A 99 19.82 2.43 12.16
C HIS A 99 19.16 3.26 11.06
N TRP A 100 19.93 3.84 10.15
CA TRP A 100 19.39 4.57 9.01
C TRP A 100 18.60 3.66 8.07
N ARG A 101 19.03 2.40 7.87
CA ARG A 101 18.28 1.41 7.08
C ARG A 101 16.93 1.12 7.74
N VAL A 102 16.92 0.88 9.06
CA VAL A 102 15.66 0.67 9.80
C VAL A 102 14.70 1.87 9.65
N MET A 103 15.20 3.09 9.77
CA MET A 103 14.37 4.29 9.60
C MET A 103 13.89 4.46 8.16
N ALA A 104 14.75 4.18 7.18
CA ALA A 104 14.38 4.23 5.76
C ALA A 104 13.28 3.21 5.44
N ASP A 105 13.42 1.98 5.95
CA ASP A 105 12.41 0.93 5.76
C ASP A 105 11.07 1.31 6.39
N LEU A 106 11.08 1.87 7.60
CA LEU A 106 9.86 2.36 8.26
C LEU A 106 9.21 3.52 7.51
N ALA A 107 10.01 4.48 7.03
CA ALA A 107 9.52 5.60 6.24
C ALA A 107 8.91 5.15 4.92
N LEU A 108 9.59 4.25 4.20
CA LEU A 108 9.12 3.73 2.92
C LEU A 108 7.92 2.80 3.08
N LEU A 109 7.94 1.89 4.06
CA LEU A 109 6.80 1.05 4.39
C LEU A 109 5.55 1.88 4.65
N SER A 110 5.65 2.91 5.48
CA SER A 110 4.53 3.80 5.81
C SER A 110 4.11 4.70 4.64
N LEU A 111 5.05 5.15 3.81
CA LEU A 111 4.76 5.86 2.56
C LEU A 111 3.90 4.98 1.63
N PHE A 112 4.28 3.73 1.43
CA PHE A 112 3.51 2.80 0.61
C PHE A 112 2.16 2.43 1.24
N ALA A 113 2.05 2.44 2.58
CA ALA A 113 0.76 2.31 3.26
C ALA A 113 -0.17 3.51 2.97
N GLY A 114 0.36 4.72 2.88
CA GLY A 114 -0.36 5.91 2.43
C GLY A 114 -0.86 5.78 0.99
N LEU A 115 0.02 5.35 0.07
CA LEU A 115 -0.33 5.09 -1.34
C LEU A 115 -1.41 4.00 -1.49
N TYR A 116 -1.43 3.00 -0.61
CA TYR A 116 -2.44 1.94 -0.60
C TYR A 116 -3.78 2.43 -0.06
N SER A 117 -3.77 3.15 1.07
CA SER A 117 -4.99 3.46 1.83
C SER A 117 -5.86 4.51 1.15
N VAL A 118 -5.26 5.56 0.59
CA VAL A 118 -6.01 6.69 0.01
C VAL A 118 -6.95 6.25 -1.12
N PRO A 119 -6.51 5.55 -2.18
CA PRO A 119 -7.40 5.13 -3.24
C PRO A 119 -8.45 4.12 -2.77
N MET A 120 -8.15 3.31 -1.76
CA MET A 120 -9.09 2.34 -1.21
C MET A 120 -10.25 3.02 -0.46
N TYR A 121 -9.96 4.06 0.33
CA TYR A 121 -11.00 4.85 1.01
C TYR A 121 -11.81 5.69 0.02
N ALA A 122 -11.16 6.28 -0.98
CA ALA A 122 -11.83 6.99 -2.05
C ALA A 122 -12.79 6.06 -2.84
N LEU A 123 -12.37 4.83 -3.11
CA LEU A 123 -13.19 3.83 -3.79
C LEU A 123 -14.44 3.45 -3.00
N ILE A 124 -14.35 3.27 -1.68
CA ILE A 124 -15.53 3.06 -0.82
C ILE A 124 -16.51 4.21 -0.97
N GLN A 125 -16.02 5.45 -0.91
CA GLN A 125 -16.87 6.63 -0.99
C GLN A 125 -17.55 6.76 -2.36
N LEU A 126 -16.83 6.48 -3.43
CA LEU A 126 -17.35 6.55 -4.80
C LEU A 126 -18.37 5.46 -5.12
N ARG A 127 -18.13 4.23 -4.68
CA ARG A 127 -19.01 3.09 -4.97
C ARG A 127 -20.20 2.98 -4.02
N SER A 128 -20.19 3.74 -2.92
CA SER A 128 -21.29 3.73 -1.95
C SER A 128 -22.41 4.67 -2.36
N GLN A 129 -23.64 4.17 -2.32
CA GLN A 129 -24.81 5.03 -2.52
C GLN A 129 -24.85 6.13 -1.43
N PRO A 130 -25.15 7.40 -1.77
CA PRO A 130 -25.13 8.50 -0.80
C PRO A 130 -25.95 8.24 0.47
N THR A 131 -27.12 7.59 0.33
CA THR A 131 -28.02 7.24 1.44
C THR A 131 -27.49 6.18 2.38
N HIS A 132 -26.54 5.34 1.94
CA HIS A 132 -25.96 4.23 2.71
C HIS A 132 -24.50 4.44 3.08
N ARG A 133 -23.86 5.49 2.57
CA ARG A 133 -22.43 5.75 2.70
C ARG A 133 -21.95 5.77 4.16
N ALA A 134 -22.69 6.46 5.03
CA ALA A 134 -22.36 6.54 6.45
C ALA A 134 -22.37 5.14 7.12
N ARG A 135 -23.35 4.29 6.78
CA ARG A 135 -23.43 2.92 7.32
C ARG A 135 -22.31 2.03 6.81
N ILE A 136 -21.94 2.16 5.53
CA ILE A 136 -20.83 1.40 4.94
C ILE A 136 -19.51 1.80 5.58
N ILE A 137 -19.27 3.09 5.81
CA ILE A 137 -18.06 3.59 6.49
C ILE A 137 -18.06 3.09 7.95
N ALA A 138 -19.17 3.14 8.66
CA ALA A 138 -19.27 2.64 10.02
C ALA A 138 -18.98 1.13 10.10
N ALA A 139 -19.56 0.33 9.21
CA ALA A 139 -19.27 -1.11 9.13
C ALA A 139 -17.78 -1.39 8.82
N ASN A 140 -17.18 -0.63 7.89
CA ASN A 140 -15.76 -0.73 7.60
C ASN A 140 -14.90 -0.40 8.83
N ASN A 141 -15.26 0.62 9.61
CA ASN A 141 -14.53 0.99 10.83
C ASN A 141 -14.64 -0.10 11.92
N ILE A 142 -15.80 -0.74 12.06
CA ILE A 142 -15.95 -1.89 12.95
C ILE A 142 -15.05 -3.05 12.52
N LEU A 143 -15.03 -3.38 11.24
CA LEU A 143 -14.12 -4.39 10.70
C LEU A 143 -12.66 -4.03 10.93
N ASN A 144 -12.29 -2.76 10.70
CA ASN A 144 -10.92 -2.29 10.97
C ASN A 144 -10.54 -2.53 12.43
N ALA A 145 -11.42 -2.17 13.37
CA ALA A 145 -11.18 -2.39 14.80
C ALA A 145 -11.02 -3.89 15.15
N LEU A 146 -11.86 -4.76 14.58
CA LEU A 146 -11.72 -6.20 14.77
C LEU A 146 -10.40 -6.74 14.22
N PHE A 147 -9.95 -6.27 13.07
CA PHE A 147 -8.65 -6.63 12.50
C PHE A 147 -7.49 -6.13 13.36
N MET A 148 -7.59 -4.93 13.95
CA MET A 148 -6.59 -4.40 14.88
C MET A 148 -6.53 -5.22 16.18
N ILE A 149 -7.68 -5.62 16.74
CA ILE A 149 -7.73 -6.52 17.90
C ILE A 149 -7.08 -7.87 17.53
N GLY A 150 -7.47 -8.45 16.40
CA GLY A 150 -6.91 -9.71 15.92
C GLY A 150 -5.40 -9.64 15.74
N SER A 151 -4.88 -8.53 15.21
CA SER A 151 -3.44 -8.31 15.01
C SER A 151 -2.68 -8.31 16.35
N SER A 152 -3.22 -7.63 17.36
CA SER A 152 -2.61 -7.57 18.69
C SER A 152 -2.59 -8.93 19.38
N VAL A 153 -3.68 -9.71 19.25
CA VAL A 153 -3.76 -11.07 19.78
C VAL A 153 -2.74 -11.98 19.09
N ILE A 154 -2.68 -11.95 17.76
CA ILE A 154 -1.75 -12.78 16.99
C ILE A 154 -0.30 -12.40 17.28
N ALA A 155 0.05 -11.11 17.31
CA ALA A 155 1.38 -10.66 17.68
C ALA A 155 1.78 -11.12 19.08
N GLY A 156 0.86 -11.02 20.07
CA GLY A 156 1.10 -11.47 21.43
C GLY A 156 1.30 -12.99 21.51
N LEU A 157 0.54 -13.79 20.76
CA LEU A 157 0.71 -15.24 20.68
C LEU A 157 2.05 -15.62 20.04
N LEU A 158 2.46 -14.94 18.97
CA LEU A 158 3.76 -15.18 18.34
C LEU A 158 4.91 -14.85 19.28
N LEU A 159 4.86 -13.72 19.99
CA LEU A 159 5.86 -13.39 21.02
C LEU A 159 5.93 -14.46 22.12
N LYS A 160 4.77 -14.89 22.61
CA LYS A 160 4.68 -15.96 23.62
C LYS A 160 5.27 -17.29 23.11
N SER A 161 5.16 -17.54 21.82
CA SER A 161 5.73 -18.74 21.16
C SER A 161 7.22 -18.62 20.85
N GLY A 162 7.88 -17.54 21.27
CA GLY A 162 9.32 -17.33 21.10
C GLY A 162 9.73 -16.63 19.82
N PHE A 163 8.80 -16.12 19.02
CA PHE A 163 9.14 -15.29 17.86
C PHE A 163 9.71 -13.95 18.31
N THR A 164 10.75 -13.49 17.61
CA THR A 164 11.31 -12.15 17.81
C THR A 164 10.49 -11.09 17.09
N ILE A 165 10.63 -9.83 17.51
CA ILE A 165 9.93 -8.70 16.85
C ILE A 165 10.26 -8.61 15.35
N PRO A 166 11.54 -8.70 14.93
CA PRO A 166 11.86 -8.76 13.49
C PRO A 166 11.17 -9.91 12.76
N GLN A 167 11.09 -11.11 13.35
CA GLN A 167 10.38 -12.24 12.74
C GLN A 167 8.89 -11.99 12.56
N ILE A 168 8.25 -11.25 13.49
CA ILE A 168 6.84 -10.84 13.36
C ILE A 168 6.69 -9.89 12.17
N PHE A 169 7.62 -8.98 11.94
CA PHE A 169 7.59 -8.09 10.77
C PHE A 169 7.77 -8.87 9.47
N LEU A 170 8.69 -9.83 9.43
CA LEU A 170 8.85 -10.72 8.28
C LEU A 170 7.56 -11.49 7.99
N PHE A 171 6.97 -12.12 9.01
CA PHE A 171 5.71 -12.85 8.87
C PHE A 171 4.60 -11.94 8.34
N THR A 172 4.48 -10.73 8.89
CA THR A 172 3.46 -9.76 8.49
C THR A 172 3.69 -9.28 7.04
N GLY A 173 4.94 -9.06 6.65
CA GLY A 173 5.30 -8.69 5.26
C GLY A 173 4.99 -9.80 4.25
N MET A 174 5.30 -11.05 4.58
CA MET A 174 4.95 -12.21 3.75
C MET A 174 3.44 -12.43 3.67
N ALA A 175 2.72 -12.31 4.78
CA ALA A 175 1.28 -12.42 4.82
C ALA A 175 0.63 -11.30 3.97
N ASN A 176 1.19 -10.07 4.00
CA ASN A 176 0.73 -8.99 3.14
C ASN A 176 0.93 -9.32 1.65
N ALA A 177 2.06 -9.90 1.27
CA ALA A 177 2.30 -10.32 -0.11
C ALA A 177 1.28 -11.37 -0.58
N VAL A 178 0.96 -12.35 0.28
CA VAL A 178 -0.07 -13.38 -0.02
C VAL A 178 -1.46 -12.75 -0.16
N VAL A 179 -1.84 -11.87 0.76
CA VAL A 179 -3.14 -11.18 0.71
C VAL A 179 -3.21 -10.27 -0.52
N ALA A 180 -2.14 -9.56 -0.85
CA ALA A 180 -2.06 -8.73 -2.04
C ALA A 180 -2.22 -9.57 -3.32
N ALA A 181 -1.50 -10.68 -3.43
CA ALA A 181 -1.64 -11.61 -4.56
C ALA A 181 -3.08 -12.14 -4.68
N TYR A 182 -3.70 -12.55 -3.58
CA TYR A 182 -5.09 -12.99 -3.55
C TYR A 182 -6.05 -11.90 -4.05
N ILE A 183 -5.90 -10.66 -3.58
CA ILE A 183 -6.75 -9.54 -3.99
C ILE A 183 -6.57 -9.25 -5.48
N PHE A 184 -5.34 -9.29 -6.00
CA PHE A 184 -5.07 -9.02 -7.42
C PHE A 184 -5.59 -10.10 -8.34
N LEU A 185 -5.57 -11.37 -7.90
CA LEU A 185 -6.20 -12.49 -8.63
C LEU A 185 -7.73 -12.40 -8.61
N LEU A 186 -8.31 -11.94 -7.50
CA LEU A 186 -9.76 -11.80 -7.36
C LEU A 186 -10.31 -10.60 -8.14
N VAL A 187 -9.53 -9.52 -8.25
CA VAL A 187 -9.90 -8.27 -8.93
C VAL A 187 -8.79 -7.90 -9.93
N PRO A 188 -8.75 -8.55 -11.10
CA PRO A 188 -7.69 -8.32 -12.11
C PRO A 188 -7.61 -6.86 -12.59
N GLU A 189 -8.68 -6.10 -12.38
CA GLU A 189 -8.75 -4.68 -12.70
C GLU A 189 -7.64 -3.85 -12.01
N TYR A 190 -7.25 -4.22 -10.78
CA TYR A 190 -6.13 -3.58 -10.09
C TYR A 190 -4.80 -3.83 -10.80
N LEU A 191 -4.57 -5.07 -11.22
CA LEU A 191 -3.33 -5.45 -11.91
C LEU A 191 -3.23 -4.79 -13.30
N LEU A 192 -4.34 -4.81 -14.05
CA LEU A 192 -4.38 -4.18 -15.38
C LEU A 192 -4.14 -2.67 -15.29
N ARG A 193 -4.75 -2.00 -14.32
CA ARG A 193 -4.51 -0.58 -14.07
C ARG A 193 -3.09 -0.29 -13.60
N PHE A 194 -2.53 -1.14 -12.77
CA PHE A 194 -1.13 -1.04 -12.38
C PHE A 194 -0.19 -1.13 -13.59
N VAL A 195 -0.38 -2.12 -14.46
CA VAL A 195 0.40 -2.28 -15.69
C VAL A 195 0.23 -1.05 -16.59
N ALA A 196 -1.00 -0.58 -16.78
CA ALA A 196 -1.28 0.62 -17.55
C ALA A 196 -0.59 1.85 -16.97
N TRP A 197 -0.61 2.01 -15.64
CA TRP A 197 0.05 3.10 -14.94
C TRP A 197 1.58 3.05 -15.09
N VAL A 198 2.19 1.87 -14.88
CA VAL A 198 3.65 1.68 -15.05
C VAL A 198 4.07 2.00 -16.48
N LEU A 199 3.36 1.45 -17.46
CA LEU A 199 3.69 1.69 -18.87
C LEU A 199 3.55 3.17 -19.25
N SER A 200 2.50 3.84 -18.80
CA SER A 200 2.25 5.25 -19.14
C SER A 200 3.24 6.21 -18.48
N HIS A 201 3.80 5.87 -17.29
CA HIS A 201 4.69 6.77 -16.55
C HIS A 201 6.18 6.47 -16.76
N PHE A 202 6.55 5.20 -16.89
CA PHE A 202 7.96 4.80 -16.93
C PHE A 202 8.45 4.37 -18.31
N VAL A 203 7.57 3.77 -19.14
CA VAL A 203 7.97 3.25 -20.46
C VAL A 203 7.63 4.24 -21.55
N TYR A 204 6.44 4.82 -21.51
CA TYR A 204 5.95 5.78 -22.50
C TYR A 204 5.81 7.17 -21.90
N ARG A 205 6.27 8.19 -22.63
CA ARG A 205 5.96 9.60 -22.31
C ARG A 205 4.54 9.93 -22.77
N PHE A 206 3.57 9.31 -22.11
CA PHE A 206 2.16 9.38 -22.49
C PHE A 206 1.57 10.73 -22.12
N ARG A 207 0.96 11.40 -23.08
CA ARG A 207 0.20 12.64 -22.87
C ARG A 207 -1.21 12.44 -23.35
N VAL A 208 -2.17 12.73 -22.51
CA VAL A 208 -3.60 12.71 -22.84
C VAL A 208 -4.04 14.15 -23.06
N ALA A 209 -4.81 14.38 -24.10
CA ALA A 209 -5.49 15.63 -24.36
C ALA A 209 -6.95 15.35 -24.68
N GLY A 210 -7.88 16.11 -24.10
CA GLY A 210 -9.32 15.92 -24.33
C GLY A 210 -9.97 14.86 -23.44
N ASP A 211 -9.33 14.42 -22.36
CA ASP A 211 -9.90 13.50 -21.38
C ASP A 211 -11.14 14.08 -20.68
N GLU A 212 -11.27 15.39 -20.63
CA GLU A 212 -12.44 16.10 -20.15
C GLU A 212 -13.70 15.84 -20.99
N HIS A 213 -13.54 15.39 -22.24
CA HIS A 213 -14.67 15.03 -23.12
C HIS A 213 -15.20 13.62 -22.86
N ILE A 214 -14.49 12.80 -22.09
CA ILE A 214 -14.97 11.48 -21.71
C ILE A 214 -16.02 11.62 -20.61
N PRO A 215 -17.29 11.20 -20.86
CA PRO A 215 -18.34 11.39 -19.86
C PRO A 215 -18.04 10.62 -18.59
N VAL A 216 -18.08 11.31 -17.45
CA VAL A 216 -17.80 10.75 -16.13
C VAL A 216 -18.92 9.78 -15.70
N GLN A 217 -20.15 10.00 -16.14
CA GLN A 217 -21.33 9.19 -15.81
C GLN A 217 -22.11 8.82 -17.07
N GLY A 218 -22.93 7.77 -16.95
CA GLY A 218 -23.76 7.27 -18.06
C GLY A 218 -23.04 6.32 -19.00
N ALA A 219 -23.78 5.77 -19.96
CA ALA A 219 -23.24 4.88 -20.98
C ALA A 219 -22.49 5.70 -22.05
N ALA A 220 -21.33 5.20 -22.45
CA ALA A 220 -20.52 5.79 -23.51
C ALA A 220 -19.82 4.69 -24.32
N VAL A 221 -19.67 4.94 -25.63
CA VAL A 221 -18.89 4.09 -26.51
C VAL A 221 -17.71 4.90 -27.01
N LEU A 222 -16.50 4.42 -26.68
CA LEU A 222 -15.23 4.97 -27.21
C LEU A 222 -14.90 4.24 -28.53
N VAL A 223 -14.81 5.00 -29.60
CA VAL A 223 -14.39 4.52 -30.91
C VAL A 223 -13.04 5.11 -31.24
N CYS A 224 -12.06 4.28 -31.53
CA CYS A 224 -10.71 4.71 -31.90
C CYS A 224 -10.17 3.87 -33.06
N ASN A 225 -9.15 4.39 -33.75
CA ASN A 225 -8.33 3.58 -34.65
C ASN A 225 -7.54 2.55 -33.82
N HIS A 226 -7.31 1.37 -34.39
CA HIS A 226 -6.56 0.30 -33.75
C HIS A 226 -5.34 -0.04 -34.58
N VAL A 227 -4.16 0.06 -33.98
CA VAL A 227 -2.88 -0.19 -34.64
C VAL A 227 -2.10 -1.30 -33.94
N SER A 228 -2.26 -1.44 -32.60
CA SER A 228 -1.48 -2.37 -31.79
C SER A 228 -2.24 -2.85 -30.56
N PHE A 229 -1.87 -4.03 -30.06
CA PHE A 229 -2.42 -4.55 -28.77
C PHE A 229 -2.19 -3.60 -27.60
N ILE A 230 -1.18 -2.73 -27.65
CA ILE A 230 -0.91 -1.74 -26.62
C ILE A 230 -1.96 -0.64 -26.54
N ASP A 231 -2.75 -0.44 -27.60
CA ASP A 231 -3.78 0.60 -27.64
C ASP A 231 -4.81 0.41 -26.53
N ALA A 232 -5.15 -0.84 -26.19
CA ALA A 232 -6.04 -1.17 -25.10
C ALA A 232 -5.47 -0.67 -23.74
N VAL A 233 -4.18 -0.85 -23.51
CA VAL A 233 -3.48 -0.43 -22.30
C VAL A 233 -3.39 1.09 -22.23
N LEU A 234 -3.08 1.75 -23.35
CA LEU A 234 -3.01 3.20 -23.43
C LEU A 234 -4.38 3.85 -23.21
N LEU A 235 -5.45 3.27 -23.77
CA LEU A 235 -6.81 3.74 -23.54
C LEU A 235 -7.24 3.55 -22.07
N MET A 236 -6.88 2.44 -21.44
CA MET A 236 -7.12 2.24 -20.00
C MET A 236 -6.36 3.28 -19.15
N ALA A 237 -5.13 3.64 -19.54
CA ALA A 237 -4.36 4.66 -18.85
C ALA A 237 -4.90 6.07 -19.07
N ALA A 238 -5.50 6.33 -20.24
CA ALA A 238 -6.09 7.63 -20.57
C ALA A 238 -7.46 7.87 -19.93
N SER A 239 -8.23 6.81 -19.69
CA SER A 239 -9.61 6.94 -19.21
C SER A 239 -9.70 6.94 -17.68
N PRO A 240 -10.43 7.90 -17.09
CA PRO A 240 -10.74 7.90 -15.67
C PRO A 240 -11.72 6.79 -15.27
N ARG A 241 -12.35 6.12 -16.26
CA ARG A 241 -13.35 5.07 -16.08
C ARG A 241 -12.80 3.72 -16.55
N PRO A 242 -13.25 2.60 -15.93
CA PRO A 242 -12.96 1.27 -16.46
C PRO A 242 -13.54 1.12 -17.88
N ILE A 243 -12.69 0.71 -18.81
CA ILE A 243 -13.10 0.45 -20.20
C ILE A 243 -13.32 -1.05 -20.37
N ARG A 244 -14.43 -1.43 -21.00
CA ARG A 244 -14.68 -2.80 -21.47
C ARG A 244 -14.46 -2.82 -22.96
N PHE A 245 -13.49 -3.62 -23.39
CA PHE A 245 -13.15 -3.76 -24.80
C PHE A 245 -14.07 -4.75 -25.49
N LEU A 246 -14.59 -4.36 -26.65
CA LEU A 246 -15.24 -5.27 -27.59
C LEU A 246 -14.21 -5.68 -28.62
N MET A 247 -13.94 -6.97 -28.74
CA MET A 247 -12.96 -7.52 -29.67
C MET A 247 -13.45 -8.85 -30.24
N ASP A 248 -12.83 -9.28 -31.35
CA ASP A 248 -13.15 -10.57 -31.97
C ASP A 248 -12.89 -11.73 -30.99
N HIS A 249 -13.83 -12.68 -30.91
CA HIS A 249 -13.75 -13.82 -29.99
C HIS A 249 -12.49 -14.69 -30.24
N ARG A 250 -11.91 -14.65 -31.45
CA ARG A 250 -10.67 -15.35 -31.77
C ARG A 250 -9.47 -14.88 -30.99
N ILE A 251 -9.45 -13.61 -30.56
CA ILE A 251 -8.36 -13.05 -29.76
C ILE A 251 -8.30 -13.72 -28.38
N PHE A 252 -9.44 -14.16 -27.83
CA PHE A 252 -9.49 -14.89 -26.55
C PHE A 252 -8.97 -16.34 -26.65
N LYS A 253 -8.69 -16.85 -27.86
CA LYS A 253 -8.18 -18.21 -28.08
C LYS A 253 -6.65 -18.24 -28.26
N VAL A 254 -6.00 -17.10 -28.29
CA VAL A 254 -4.54 -16.99 -28.31
C VAL A 254 -4.05 -17.28 -26.88
N PRO A 255 -3.17 -18.28 -26.69
CA PRO A 255 -2.65 -18.66 -25.37
C PRO A 255 -1.76 -17.57 -24.76
#